data_f579d5aacb095820cb82a7ed68bfb9a4
#
_entry.id   f579d5aacb095820cb82a7ed68bfb9a4
#
_cell.length_a   1.000
_cell.length_b   1.000
_cell.length_c   1.000
_cell.angle_alpha   90.00
_cell.angle_beta   90.00
_cell.angle_gamma   90.00
#
_symmetry.space_group_name_H-M   'P 1'
#
loop_
_entity.id
_entity.type
_entity.pdbx_description
1 polymer ?
#
loop_
_entity_poly.entity_id
_entity_poly.type
_entity_poly.pdbx_seq_one_letter_code
_entity_poly.pdbx_strand_id
1 'polypeptide(L)'
;MKRKDRHRQRQGRKGIVSLLLIAAGACTAAVLWWGNPLHEKPDWQDKPIFIQGKITEYTAEGTGENLMLPLSFIEEFIDDSVRYEETTESVIMATRQQVLYLSEEQEKGELNGEAYKSARAVAEINNEIYVPYDSVEEIYGTEMQEDTTTGAVMLMTAGESVNLGKVQVEGRSSSVVLRTKPSNYAPIVEDMTQGTALQLWKRENGWYYAQLDNGYTGYVQSDHVTLDGTRKVKAGKESLSVSEKKWKGKAVNLAWEAVYSRNPDTSSIGSLPGVNVVSPTWFSITSEEGEIEDNADPQYVLWAHHRGMEVWGLLSNGFDPDLTSGALSTYERRMGIIQKTIALAKQYDLDGINIDFENVYTKDGTNVTQFIRELKPLARANDLILSIDVTPKSDSELWSVFLDRASLGKITDYMMVMAYDEHWASSPEAGSVASLPWTETSVRRIIDEDGVPPEKLVLGIPLYTRVWSEEEKNGETKVSSKAIGMESAAEILKEHKLKPQFLEKEQQNYVEYEEDGVPKKIWLEDKSSLKARVKLAQSLQLGGVGVWNRNFASNDAWDVLKTFNAK
;
A
#
# COMPACT_ATOMS: atom_id res chain seq x y z
N MET A 1 -7.94 21.85 18.66
CA MET A 1 -7.32 23.17 18.37
C MET A 1 -5.80 23.23 18.61
N LYS A 2 -5.17 22.22 19.23
CA LYS A 2 -3.70 22.14 19.46
C LYS A 2 -2.87 21.49 18.33
N ARG A 3 -3.49 20.73 17.42
CA ARG A 3 -2.78 20.00 16.33
C ARG A 3 -2.34 20.89 15.15
N LYS A 4 -3.02 22.00 14.84
CA LYS A 4 -2.63 22.93 13.75
C LYS A 4 -1.35 23.73 14.03
N ASP A 5 -1.01 23.97 15.30
CA ASP A 5 0.16 24.78 15.66
C ASP A 5 1.48 23.99 15.64
N ARG A 6 1.46 22.64 15.85
CA ARG A 6 2.67 21.80 15.77
C ARG A 6 3.24 21.67 14.34
N HIS A 7 2.36 21.62 13.31
CA HIS A 7 2.83 21.56 11.91
C HIS A 7 3.46 22.87 11.44
N ARG A 8 3.05 24.01 11.97
CA ARG A 8 3.63 25.33 11.63
C ARG A 8 5.01 25.56 12.29
N GLN A 9 5.26 24.98 13.46
CA GLN A 9 6.58 25.06 14.12
C GLN A 9 7.64 24.20 13.44
N ARG A 10 7.28 23.06 12.80
CA ARG A 10 8.24 22.22 12.04
C ARG A 10 8.75 22.90 10.76
N GLN A 11 7.95 23.69 10.07
CA GLN A 11 8.41 24.45 8.89
C GLN A 11 9.31 25.65 9.22
N GLY A 12 9.16 26.24 10.40
CA GLY A 12 9.99 27.37 10.84
C GLY A 12 11.41 26.97 11.29
N ARG A 13 11.64 25.72 11.71
CA ARG A 13 12.96 25.25 12.16
C ARG A 13 13.94 24.91 11.05
N LYS A 14 13.48 24.57 9.84
CA LYS A 14 14.34 24.28 8.68
C LYS A 14 15.09 25.52 8.15
N GLY A 15 14.64 26.73 8.48
CA GLY A 15 15.27 27.99 8.03
C GLY A 15 16.38 28.52 8.94
N ILE A 16 16.49 28.03 10.18
CA ILE A 16 17.42 28.60 11.18
C ILE A 16 18.75 27.84 11.22
N VAL A 17 18.77 26.56 10.84
CA VAL A 17 19.98 25.72 10.87
C VAL A 17 20.99 26.13 9.78
N SER A 18 20.53 26.71 8.66
CA SER A 18 21.45 27.13 7.57
C SER A 18 22.29 28.38 7.86
N LEU A 19 21.96 29.17 8.88
CA LEU A 19 22.68 30.42 9.18
C LEU A 19 23.80 30.26 10.22
N LEU A 20 23.81 29.17 11.00
CA LEU A 20 24.85 28.92 12.02
C LEU A 20 26.12 28.26 11.48
N LEU A 21 26.05 27.67 10.29
CA LEU A 21 27.21 27.02 9.65
C LEU A 21 28.17 28.00 8.94
N ILE A 22 27.78 29.25 8.74
CA ILE A 22 28.62 30.25 8.05
C ILE A 22 29.50 31.04 9.05
N ALA A 23 29.14 31.12 10.32
CA ALA A 23 29.92 31.89 11.32
C ALA A 23 31.12 31.13 11.90
N ALA A 24 31.21 29.81 11.79
CA ALA A 24 32.33 29.01 12.29
C ALA A 24 33.58 29.04 11.37
N GLY A 25 33.44 29.53 10.15
CA GLY A 25 34.51 29.50 9.13
C GLY A 25 35.64 30.51 9.30
N ALA A 26 35.53 31.52 10.17
CA ALA A 26 36.45 32.63 10.22
C ALA A 26 37.54 32.56 11.32
N CYS A 27 37.46 31.66 12.29
CA CYS A 27 38.45 31.59 13.39
C CYS A 27 39.56 30.53 13.22
N THR A 28 39.55 29.73 12.17
CA THR A 28 40.48 28.59 12.00
C THR A 28 41.78 28.92 11.28
N ALA A 29 41.98 30.15 10.80
CA ALA A 29 43.21 30.51 10.05
C ALA A 29 44.45 30.79 10.93
N ALA A 30 44.33 30.87 12.24
CA ALA A 30 45.44 31.33 13.12
C ALA A 30 46.21 30.19 13.84
N VAL A 31 45.74 28.90 13.75
CA VAL A 31 46.35 27.77 14.48
C VAL A 31 47.19 26.85 13.58
N LEU A 32 47.29 27.15 12.29
CA LEU A 32 48.01 26.32 11.30
C LEU A 32 49.54 26.41 11.34
N TRP A 33 50.12 26.97 12.42
CA TRP A 33 51.58 27.16 12.46
C TRP A 33 52.34 26.26 13.45
N TRP A 34 51.70 25.27 14.10
CA TRP A 34 52.41 24.27 14.88
C TRP A 34 51.95 22.86 14.49
N GLY A 35 52.86 22.14 13.89
CA GLY A 35 52.81 20.92 13.15
C GLY A 35 52.29 19.64 13.84
N ASN A 36 51.28 19.68 14.71
CA ASN A 36 50.52 18.51 15.08
C ASN A 36 49.07 18.67 14.55
N PRO A 37 48.59 17.78 13.73
CA PRO A 37 47.19 17.80 13.30
C PRO A 37 46.29 17.77 14.54
N LEU A 38 45.34 18.70 14.61
CA LEU A 38 44.34 18.75 15.68
C LEU A 38 43.61 17.41 15.70
N HIS A 39 43.46 16.84 16.89
CA HIS A 39 42.54 15.70 17.11
C HIS A 39 41.15 16.29 17.38
N GLU A 40 40.20 15.86 16.58
CA GLU A 40 38.79 16.24 16.67
C GLU A 40 37.94 14.98 16.81
N LYS A 41 38.02 14.41 18.01
CA LYS A 41 37.33 13.19 18.37
C LYS A 41 35.89 13.53 18.78
N PRO A 42 34.86 12.91 18.16
CA PRO A 42 33.48 13.09 18.61
C PRO A 42 33.33 12.64 20.06
N ASP A 43 32.62 13.43 20.85
CA ASP A 43 32.22 13.13 22.23
C ASP A 43 30.70 13.23 22.30
N TRP A 44 30.03 12.08 22.26
CA TRP A 44 28.58 12.02 22.30
C TRP A 44 28.11 11.85 23.73
N GLN A 45 27.24 12.76 24.18
CA GLN A 45 26.60 12.68 25.49
C GLN A 45 25.46 11.65 25.52
N ASP A 46 24.86 11.42 24.35
CA ASP A 46 23.72 10.53 24.12
C ASP A 46 24.14 9.37 23.21
N LYS A 47 23.22 8.46 22.91
CA LYS A 47 23.46 7.30 22.04
C LYS A 47 23.09 7.62 20.58
N PRO A 48 24.02 8.15 19.77
CA PRO A 48 23.70 8.52 18.39
C PRO A 48 23.43 7.28 17.55
N ILE A 49 22.43 7.39 16.66
CA ILE A 49 22.09 6.34 15.71
C ILE A 49 22.78 6.65 14.38
N PHE A 50 23.44 5.63 13.82
CA PHE A 50 24.09 5.67 12.51
C PHE A 50 23.36 4.78 11.53
N ILE A 51 23.16 5.31 10.32
CA ILE A 51 22.72 4.57 9.14
C ILE A 51 23.70 4.81 8.00
N GLN A 52 24.16 3.74 7.34
CA GLN A 52 25.13 3.81 6.23
C GLN A 52 26.37 4.65 6.56
N GLY A 53 26.89 4.49 7.78
CA GLY A 53 28.04 5.22 8.28
C GLY A 53 27.80 6.71 8.53
N LYS A 54 26.56 7.19 8.48
CA LYS A 54 26.21 8.60 8.74
C LYS A 54 25.46 8.69 10.06
N ILE A 55 25.88 9.65 10.88
CA ILE A 55 25.16 10.01 12.10
C ILE A 55 23.81 10.66 11.71
N THR A 56 22.75 10.26 12.39
CA THR A 56 21.42 10.85 12.27
C THR A 56 21.20 11.91 13.36
N GLU A 57 20.07 12.58 13.34
CA GLU A 57 19.67 13.49 14.43
C GLU A 57 18.97 12.78 15.61
N TYR A 58 18.83 11.46 15.51
CA TYR A 58 18.14 10.64 16.48
C TYR A 58 19.10 9.97 17.46
N THR A 59 18.59 9.71 18.67
CA THR A 59 19.31 9.01 19.72
C THR A 59 18.52 7.81 20.20
N ALA A 60 19.21 6.71 20.45
CA ALA A 60 18.61 5.51 21.04
C ALA A 60 18.56 5.61 22.58
N GLU A 61 17.68 4.84 23.19
CA GLU A 61 17.56 4.70 24.66
C GLU A 61 17.82 3.25 25.09
N GLY A 62 18.24 3.06 26.33
CA GLY A 62 18.56 1.72 26.85
C GLY A 62 19.88 1.15 26.34
N THR A 63 20.16 -0.14 26.55
CA THR A 63 21.39 -0.84 26.12
C THR A 63 21.13 -2.32 25.90
N GLY A 64 21.86 -2.95 24.96
CA GLY A 64 21.78 -4.38 24.68
C GLY A 64 20.34 -4.83 24.35
N GLU A 65 19.84 -5.83 25.07
CA GLU A 65 18.47 -6.33 24.89
C GLU A 65 17.38 -5.30 25.24
N ASN A 66 17.74 -4.25 26.00
CA ASN A 66 16.82 -3.19 26.38
C ASN A 66 16.94 -1.94 25.49
N LEU A 67 17.62 -2.04 24.35
CA LEU A 67 17.75 -0.92 23.42
C LEU A 67 16.40 -0.58 22.78
N MET A 68 16.13 0.71 22.65
CA MET A 68 14.92 1.25 22.06
C MET A 68 15.28 2.30 21.01
N LEU A 69 14.52 2.35 19.93
CA LEU A 69 14.65 3.33 18.84
C LEU A 69 13.47 4.30 18.86
N PRO A 70 13.70 5.59 18.57
CA PRO A 70 12.60 6.53 18.40
C PRO A 70 11.68 6.12 17.24
N LEU A 71 10.38 6.24 17.43
CA LEU A 71 9.41 5.95 16.38
C LEU A 71 9.64 6.84 15.15
N SER A 72 9.95 8.11 15.36
CA SER A 72 10.27 9.05 14.28
C SER A 72 11.50 8.65 13.46
N PHE A 73 12.49 7.97 14.08
CA PHE A 73 13.60 7.36 13.36
C PHE A 73 13.15 6.19 12.48
N ILE A 74 12.27 5.33 13.01
CA ILE A 74 11.72 4.18 12.26
C ILE A 74 10.92 4.68 11.06
N GLU A 75 10.07 5.70 11.25
CA GLU A 75 9.28 6.33 10.18
C GLU A 75 10.16 6.91 9.06
N GLU A 76 11.27 7.54 9.40
CA GLU A 76 12.13 8.20 8.40
C GLU A 76 13.05 7.23 7.66
N PHE A 77 13.60 6.22 8.34
CA PHE A 77 14.70 5.41 7.79
C PHE A 77 14.37 3.94 7.54
N ILE A 78 13.28 3.42 8.09
CA ILE A 78 12.93 1.99 8.00
C ILE A 78 11.60 1.79 7.30
N ASP A 79 10.52 2.39 7.82
CA ASP A 79 9.15 2.19 7.31
C ASP A 79 8.28 3.43 7.60
N ASP A 80 7.96 4.20 6.56
CA ASP A 80 7.11 5.38 6.63
C ASP A 80 5.64 5.06 6.93
N SER A 81 5.28 3.79 7.01
CA SER A 81 3.93 3.32 7.27
C SER A 81 3.71 2.80 8.69
N VAL A 82 4.74 2.80 9.56
CA VAL A 82 4.58 2.49 10.97
C VAL A 82 3.57 3.46 11.59
N ARG A 83 2.72 2.94 12.49
CA ARG A 83 1.62 3.73 13.03
C ARG A 83 1.64 3.76 14.55
N TYR A 84 1.49 4.95 15.12
CA TYR A 84 1.12 5.13 16.51
C TYR A 84 -0.37 5.47 16.63
N GLU A 85 -1.11 4.73 17.42
CA GLU A 85 -2.51 4.99 17.76
C GLU A 85 -2.59 5.66 19.14
N GLU A 86 -2.85 7.00 19.15
CA GLU A 86 -2.94 7.79 20.38
C GLU A 86 -4.06 7.30 21.32
N THR A 87 -5.14 6.73 20.78
CA THR A 87 -6.31 6.29 21.57
C THR A 87 -6.08 5.01 22.34
N THR A 88 -5.19 4.17 21.86
CA THR A 88 -4.84 2.88 22.47
C THR A 88 -3.39 2.86 22.96
N GLU A 89 -2.67 3.99 22.84
CA GLU A 89 -1.27 4.15 23.24
C GLU A 89 -0.42 2.99 22.73
N SER A 90 -0.47 2.73 21.39
CA SER A 90 0.11 1.54 20.80
C SER A 90 0.83 1.83 19.48
N VAL A 91 1.85 1.03 19.18
CA VAL A 91 2.59 1.04 17.93
C VAL A 91 2.23 -0.19 17.09
N ILE A 92 1.94 0.04 15.82
CA ILE A 92 1.64 -1.00 14.84
C ILE A 92 2.66 -0.94 13.72
N MET A 93 3.36 -2.04 13.51
CA MET A 93 4.32 -2.25 12.43
C MET A 93 3.80 -3.36 11.51
N ALA A 94 3.68 -3.09 10.21
CA ALA A 94 3.11 -4.06 9.27
C ALA A 94 3.89 -4.11 7.97
N THR A 95 4.30 -5.30 7.59
CA THR A 95 4.93 -5.63 6.31
C THR A 95 3.99 -6.52 5.49
N ARG A 96 4.38 -6.91 4.28
CA ARG A 96 3.61 -7.90 3.51
C ARG A 96 3.54 -9.29 4.17
N GLN A 97 4.36 -9.57 5.19
CA GLN A 97 4.51 -10.90 5.78
C GLN A 97 4.02 -10.96 7.23
N GLN A 98 4.11 -9.86 7.95
CA GLN A 98 3.86 -9.82 9.38
C GLN A 98 3.19 -8.51 9.78
N VAL A 99 2.35 -8.56 10.80
CA VAL A 99 1.86 -7.39 11.53
C VAL A 99 2.13 -7.58 13.01
N LEU A 100 2.77 -6.59 13.62
CA LEU A 100 3.10 -6.55 15.03
C LEU A 100 2.40 -5.36 15.69
N TYR A 101 1.69 -5.64 16.76
CA TYR A 101 1.07 -4.68 17.66
C TYR A 101 1.79 -4.69 19.01
N LEU A 102 2.14 -3.53 19.51
CA LEU A 102 2.77 -3.32 20.81
C LEU A 102 2.04 -2.21 21.57
N SER A 103 1.60 -2.48 22.79
CA SER A 103 1.02 -1.43 23.66
C SER A 103 2.08 -0.79 24.56
N GLU A 104 1.84 0.47 24.95
CA GLU A 104 2.65 1.12 26.00
C GLU A 104 2.50 0.38 27.34
N GLU A 105 3.52 0.51 28.18
CA GLU A 105 3.58 -0.04 29.55
C GLU A 105 3.45 -1.57 29.65
N GLN A 106 3.34 -2.32 28.54
CA GLN A 106 3.25 -3.77 28.56
C GLN A 106 4.31 -4.40 27.64
N GLU A 107 5.09 -5.35 28.19
CA GLU A 107 6.02 -6.20 27.40
C GLU A 107 5.26 -7.26 26.59
N LYS A 108 4.00 -7.03 26.29
CA LYS A 108 3.12 -7.94 25.57
C LYS A 108 2.53 -7.22 24.36
N GLY A 109 2.46 -7.95 23.26
CA GLY A 109 1.86 -7.50 22.03
C GLY A 109 1.26 -8.67 21.28
N GLU A 110 1.00 -8.47 20.02
CA GLU A 110 0.48 -9.49 19.10
C GLU A 110 1.28 -9.48 17.79
N LEU A 111 1.77 -10.65 17.39
CA LEU A 111 2.37 -10.88 16.08
C LEU A 111 1.39 -11.71 15.23
N ASN A 112 0.86 -11.13 14.18
CA ASN A 112 -0.18 -11.76 13.32
C ASN A 112 -1.42 -12.22 14.11
N GLY A 113 -1.80 -11.49 15.16
CA GLY A 113 -2.91 -11.82 16.05
C GLY A 113 -2.62 -12.90 17.09
N GLU A 114 -1.38 -13.39 17.19
CA GLU A 114 -0.91 -14.33 18.20
C GLU A 114 -0.09 -13.61 19.26
N ALA A 115 -0.14 -14.08 20.51
CA ALA A 115 0.56 -13.44 21.61
C ALA A 115 2.07 -13.32 21.34
N TYR A 116 2.60 -12.11 21.46
CA TYR A 116 4.01 -11.77 21.30
C TYR A 116 4.55 -11.17 22.60
N LYS A 117 5.84 -11.40 22.88
CA LYS A 117 6.53 -10.79 24.00
C LYS A 117 7.76 -10.05 23.51
N SER A 118 7.80 -8.74 23.71
CA SER A 118 8.98 -7.89 23.47
C SER A 118 9.90 -7.87 24.69
N ALA A 119 11.14 -7.48 24.49
CA ALA A 119 12.10 -7.31 25.57
C ALA A 119 11.71 -6.17 26.54
N ARG A 120 11.01 -5.15 26.01
CA ARG A 120 10.47 -4.02 26.79
C ARG A 120 9.11 -3.59 26.22
N ALA A 121 8.37 -2.83 27.01
CA ALA A 121 7.20 -2.10 26.53
C ALA A 121 7.61 -0.92 25.65
N VAL A 122 6.75 -0.51 24.73
CA VAL A 122 6.79 0.82 24.11
C VAL A 122 6.73 1.89 25.19
N ALA A 123 7.45 2.98 25.08
CA ALA A 123 7.47 4.02 26.09
C ALA A 123 7.56 5.42 25.49
N GLU A 124 6.85 6.38 26.07
CA GLU A 124 7.03 7.80 25.78
C GLU A 124 8.17 8.36 26.65
N ILE A 125 9.24 8.85 26.03
CA ILE A 125 10.39 9.47 26.69
C ILE A 125 10.61 10.87 26.09
N ASN A 126 10.51 11.91 26.90
CA ASN A 126 10.69 13.31 26.45
C ASN A 126 9.80 13.71 25.27
N ASN A 127 8.53 13.28 25.25
CA ASN A 127 7.57 13.52 24.16
C ASN A 127 7.94 12.83 22.81
N GLU A 128 8.73 11.78 22.85
CA GLU A 128 9.03 10.91 21.72
C GLU A 128 8.68 9.47 22.09
N ILE A 129 8.03 8.75 21.19
CA ILE A 129 7.70 7.33 21.38
C ILE A 129 8.93 6.49 21.02
N TYR A 130 9.29 5.57 21.91
CA TYR A 130 10.37 4.63 21.71
C TYR A 130 9.87 3.21 21.58
N VAL A 131 10.40 2.50 20.61
CA VAL A 131 10.02 1.12 20.27
C VAL A 131 11.19 0.19 20.59
N PRO A 132 10.97 -0.96 21.25
CA PRO A 132 12.01 -1.94 21.50
C PRO A 132 12.68 -2.44 20.22
N TYR A 133 14.02 -2.48 20.21
CA TYR A 133 14.77 -2.85 19.00
C TYR A 133 14.53 -4.31 18.57
N ASP A 134 14.36 -5.24 19.49
CA ASP A 134 14.04 -6.64 19.19
C ASP A 134 12.78 -6.78 18.34
N SER A 135 11.78 -5.93 18.58
CA SER A 135 10.56 -5.88 17.81
C SER A 135 10.76 -5.28 16.40
N VAL A 136 11.65 -4.29 16.28
CA VAL A 136 12.05 -3.70 14.99
C VAL A 136 12.84 -4.73 14.17
N GLU A 137 13.75 -5.46 14.80
CA GLU A 137 14.52 -6.55 14.18
C GLU A 137 13.60 -7.67 13.67
N GLU A 138 12.63 -8.11 14.49
CA GLU A 138 11.66 -9.16 14.13
C GLU A 138 10.88 -8.81 12.85
N ILE A 139 10.40 -7.58 12.76
CA ILE A 139 9.52 -7.16 11.65
C ILE A 139 10.32 -6.81 10.38
N TYR A 140 11.42 -6.09 10.53
CA TYR A 140 12.14 -5.51 9.39
C TYR A 140 13.44 -6.24 9.04
N GLY A 141 13.90 -7.16 9.91
CA GLY A 141 15.15 -7.90 9.68
C GLY A 141 16.37 -6.97 9.64
N THR A 142 16.37 -5.91 10.42
CA THR A 142 17.51 -5.01 10.61
C THR A 142 18.60 -5.70 11.41
N GLU A 143 19.87 -5.30 11.21
CA GLU A 143 20.97 -5.71 12.09
C GLU A 143 21.54 -4.47 12.79
N MET A 144 21.82 -4.60 14.08
CA MET A 144 22.36 -3.51 14.90
C MET A 144 23.69 -3.93 15.54
N GLN A 145 24.58 -2.94 15.67
CA GLN A 145 25.80 -3.05 16.47
C GLN A 145 25.86 -1.85 17.43
N GLU A 146 25.94 -2.11 18.72
CA GLU A 146 26.12 -1.09 19.76
C GLU A 146 27.57 -1.13 20.26
N ASP A 147 28.21 0.04 20.38
CA ASP A 147 29.44 0.18 21.15
C ASP A 147 29.13 0.79 22.53
N THR A 148 29.40 0.00 23.59
CA THR A 148 29.06 0.39 24.96
C THR A 148 29.96 1.49 25.53
N THR A 149 31.10 1.77 24.90
CA THR A 149 32.05 2.81 25.35
C THR A 149 31.65 4.18 24.85
N THR A 150 31.27 4.28 23.58
CA THR A 150 30.89 5.53 22.93
C THR A 150 29.38 5.76 22.92
N GLY A 151 28.59 4.71 23.16
CA GLY A 151 27.14 4.72 23.02
C GLY A 151 26.65 4.65 21.57
N ALA A 152 27.53 4.58 20.58
CA ALA A 152 27.14 4.55 19.17
C ALA A 152 26.30 3.33 18.83
N VAL A 153 25.17 3.56 18.18
CA VAL A 153 24.25 2.53 17.65
C VAL A 153 24.32 2.56 16.14
N MET A 154 24.88 1.52 15.54
CA MET A 154 25.07 1.39 14.09
C MET A 154 24.04 0.41 13.54
N LEU A 155 23.12 0.90 12.71
CA LEU A 155 22.02 0.10 12.14
C LEU A 155 22.23 -0.13 10.65
N MET A 156 21.94 -1.35 10.21
CA MET A 156 21.87 -1.75 8.81
C MET A 156 20.50 -2.34 8.52
N THR A 157 19.91 -1.94 7.41
CA THR A 157 18.59 -2.42 6.97
C THR A 157 18.69 -3.73 6.17
N ALA A 158 17.60 -4.46 6.11
CA ALA A 158 17.51 -5.72 5.37
C ALA A 158 17.95 -5.55 3.90
N GLY A 159 18.82 -6.42 3.43
CA GLY A 159 19.37 -6.38 2.06
C GLY A 159 20.53 -5.42 1.85
N GLU A 160 20.83 -4.55 2.81
CA GLU A 160 21.97 -3.62 2.75
C GLU A 160 23.30 -4.35 2.78
N SER A 161 24.31 -3.76 2.18
CA SER A 161 25.66 -4.33 2.17
C SER A 161 26.71 -3.24 2.36
N VAL A 162 27.79 -3.58 3.08
CA VAL A 162 28.95 -2.72 3.30
C VAL A 162 30.24 -3.52 3.03
N ASN A 163 31.21 -2.89 2.36
CA ASN A 163 32.52 -3.51 2.20
C ASN A 163 33.29 -3.45 3.51
N LEU A 164 33.99 -4.54 3.82
CA LEU A 164 34.86 -4.65 4.98
C LEU A 164 36.30 -4.42 4.56
N GLY A 165 37.05 -3.79 5.45
CA GLY A 165 38.48 -3.58 5.27
C GLY A 165 39.24 -3.70 6.58
N LYS A 166 40.54 -3.83 6.46
CA LYS A 166 41.47 -3.79 7.58
C LYS A 166 42.57 -2.78 7.32
N VAL A 167 42.92 -2.07 8.37
CA VAL A 167 44.05 -1.12 8.30
C VAL A 167 45.34 -1.87 8.04
N GLN A 168 46.10 -1.42 7.05
CA GLN A 168 47.45 -1.87 6.75
C GLN A 168 48.43 -0.75 7.00
N VAL A 169 49.36 -0.98 7.91
CA VAL A 169 50.42 -0.02 8.26
C VAL A 169 51.65 -0.33 7.44
N GLU A 170 52.18 0.69 6.71
CA GLU A 170 53.39 0.54 5.90
C GLU A 170 54.58 1.21 6.56
N GLY A 171 55.78 0.60 6.37
CA GLY A 171 57.05 1.18 6.78
C GLY A 171 57.30 1.16 8.29
N ARG A 172 57.79 2.30 8.81
CA ARG A 172 58.12 2.47 10.24
C ARG A 172 57.01 3.16 11.05
N SER A 173 55.86 3.46 10.43
CA SER A 173 54.71 4.02 11.16
C SER A 173 54.15 2.98 12.11
N SER A 174 53.59 3.43 13.22
CA SER A 174 52.85 2.54 14.15
C SER A 174 51.35 2.65 13.99
N SER A 175 50.84 3.63 13.24
CA SER A 175 49.41 3.88 13.08
C SER A 175 49.07 4.52 11.73
N VAL A 176 47.82 4.40 11.35
CA VAL A 176 47.16 5.10 10.24
C VAL A 176 46.04 5.94 10.83
N VAL A 177 45.75 7.09 10.30
CA VAL A 177 44.78 8.04 10.88
C VAL A 177 43.48 8.08 10.12
N LEU A 178 42.38 8.08 10.87
CA LEU A 178 41.03 8.40 10.38
C LEU A 178 40.86 9.94 10.47
N ARG A 179 40.42 10.60 9.39
CA ARG A 179 40.32 12.05 9.31
C ARG A 179 38.90 12.54 9.05
N THR A 180 38.61 13.78 9.47
CA THR A 180 37.31 14.42 9.26
C THR A 180 37.00 14.71 7.78
N LYS A 181 38.00 14.81 6.92
CA LYS A 181 37.88 15.09 5.46
C LYS A 181 38.93 14.31 4.68
N PRO A 182 38.74 14.06 3.37
CA PRO A 182 39.71 13.37 2.51
C PRO A 182 40.92 14.26 2.18
N SER A 183 41.70 14.61 3.20
CA SER A 183 42.87 15.48 3.11
C SER A 183 43.86 15.14 4.20
N ASN A 184 45.16 15.12 3.85
CA ASN A 184 46.25 14.91 4.80
C ASN A 184 46.37 15.99 5.88
N TYR A 185 45.73 17.14 5.66
CA TYR A 185 45.74 18.29 6.57
C TYR A 185 44.48 18.40 7.43
N ALA A 186 43.48 17.51 7.18
CA ALA A 186 42.25 17.51 7.96
C ALA A 186 42.51 17.00 9.40
N PRO A 187 41.75 17.47 10.39
CA PRO A 187 41.81 16.96 11.75
C PRO A 187 41.69 15.42 11.82
N ILE A 188 42.35 14.84 12.81
CA ILE A 188 42.36 13.41 13.08
C ILE A 188 41.20 13.08 14.00
N VAL A 189 40.36 12.12 13.59
CA VAL A 189 39.29 11.56 14.40
C VAL A 189 39.84 10.46 15.32
N GLU A 190 40.63 9.53 14.76
CA GLU A 190 41.14 8.38 15.51
C GLU A 190 42.48 7.91 14.92
N ASP A 191 43.37 7.40 15.79
CA ASP A 191 44.58 6.67 15.42
C ASP A 191 44.30 5.19 15.38
N MET A 192 44.50 4.56 14.20
CA MET A 192 44.19 3.16 13.95
C MET A 192 45.48 2.33 13.85
N THR A 193 45.51 1.18 14.49
CA THR A 193 46.62 0.25 14.45
C THR A 193 46.46 -0.77 13.32
N GLN A 194 47.55 -1.57 13.08
CA GLN A 194 47.51 -2.67 12.12
C GLN A 194 46.35 -3.61 12.41
N GLY A 195 45.53 -3.92 11.38
CA GLY A 195 44.42 -4.85 11.45
C GLY A 195 43.13 -4.28 12.04
N THR A 196 43.08 -2.97 12.41
CA THR A 196 41.82 -2.33 12.82
C THR A 196 40.75 -2.55 11.76
N ALA A 197 39.57 -3.08 12.16
CA ALA A 197 38.44 -3.36 11.28
C ALA A 197 37.77 -2.04 10.83
N LEU A 198 37.31 -2.03 9.60
CA LEU A 198 36.66 -0.88 8.95
C LEU A 198 35.43 -1.36 8.18
N GLN A 199 34.34 -0.64 8.32
CA GLN A 199 33.21 -0.66 7.38
C GLN A 199 33.43 0.47 6.36
N LEU A 200 33.45 0.13 5.07
CA LEU A 200 33.82 1.02 3.97
C LEU A 200 32.58 1.39 3.15
N TRP A 201 32.07 2.60 3.35
CA TRP A 201 30.80 3.03 2.76
C TRP A 201 30.95 3.65 1.37
N LYS A 202 32.01 4.46 1.16
CA LYS A 202 32.24 5.16 -0.10
C LYS A 202 33.74 5.26 -0.41
N ARG A 203 34.10 5.17 -1.69
CA ARG A 203 35.45 5.47 -2.16
C ARG A 203 35.42 6.68 -3.09
N GLU A 204 36.28 7.68 -2.80
CA GLU A 204 36.46 8.83 -3.68
C GLU A 204 37.88 9.40 -3.56
N ASN A 205 38.46 9.80 -4.71
CA ASN A 205 39.75 10.50 -4.79
C ASN A 205 40.90 9.87 -3.98
N GLY A 206 40.98 8.52 -3.94
CA GLY A 206 42.03 7.81 -3.21
C GLY A 206 41.76 7.64 -1.70
N TRP A 207 40.57 7.98 -1.24
CA TRP A 207 40.13 7.84 0.14
C TRP A 207 38.89 6.95 0.25
N TYR A 208 38.79 6.21 1.36
CA TYR A 208 37.56 5.56 1.79
C TYR A 208 36.90 6.42 2.89
N TYR A 209 35.59 6.64 2.77
CA TYR A 209 34.77 7.00 3.92
C TYR A 209 34.48 5.74 4.69
N ALA A 210 34.97 5.67 5.92
CA ALA A 210 35.00 4.47 6.74
C ALA A 210 34.36 4.71 8.10
N GLN A 211 33.86 3.64 8.70
CA GLN A 211 33.34 3.61 10.07
C GLN A 211 34.06 2.53 10.86
N LEU A 212 34.41 2.86 12.08
CA LEU A 212 34.99 1.96 13.07
C LEU A 212 33.89 1.27 13.87
N ASP A 213 34.22 0.16 14.53
CA ASP A 213 33.30 -0.57 15.41
C ASP A 213 32.80 0.26 16.61
N ASN A 214 33.53 1.30 17.00
CA ASN A 214 33.14 2.26 18.04
C ASN A 214 32.27 3.42 17.50
N GLY A 215 31.82 3.35 16.27
CA GLY A 215 30.96 4.34 15.63
C GLY A 215 31.68 5.53 15.00
N TYR A 216 32.99 5.75 15.27
CA TYR A 216 33.69 6.86 14.66
C TYR A 216 33.76 6.72 13.15
N THR A 217 33.41 7.79 12.45
CA THR A 217 33.41 7.86 11.00
C THR A 217 34.40 8.90 10.48
N GLY A 218 34.95 8.65 9.31
CA GLY A 218 35.88 9.59 8.67
C GLY A 218 36.51 9.01 7.42
N TYR A 219 37.60 9.63 7.00
CA TYR A 219 38.32 9.30 5.78
C TYR A 219 39.66 8.66 6.09
N VAL A 220 39.95 7.54 5.43
CA VAL A 220 41.24 6.85 5.45
C VAL A 220 41.76 6.72 4.02
N GLN A 221 43.06 6.89 3.81
CA GLN A 221 43.68 6.70 2.48
C GLN A 221 43.52 5.25 2.03
N SER A 222 43.15 5.05 0.77
CA SER A 222 42.87 3.72 0.23
C SER A 222 44.09 2.80 0.22
N ASP A 223 45.30 3.38 0.17
CA ASP A 223 46.56 2.63 0.15
C ASP A 223 46.87 1.98 1.51
N HIS A 224 46.25 2.49 2.58
CA HIS A 224 46.34 1.92 3.93
C HIS A 224 45.20 0.99 4.31
N VAL A 225 44.44 0.50 3.32
CA VAL A 225 43.28 -0.38 3.56
C VAL A 225 43.39 -1.62 2.68
N THR A 226 43.39 -2.80 3.31
CA THR A 226 43.19 -4.08 2.61
C THR A 226 41.73 -4.48 2.73
N LEU A 227 41.09 -4.79 1.59
CA LEU A 227 39.70 -5.27 1.57
C LEU A 227 39.60 -6.65 2.22
N ASP A 228 38.61 -6.85 3.07
CA ASP A 228 38.37 -8.08 3.84
C ASP A 228 36.97 -8.69 3.60
N GLY A 229 36.40 -8.43 2.43
CA GLY A 229 35.11 -8.98 2.02
C GLY A 229 33.98 -7.96 2.06
N THR A 230 32.76 -8.49 2.15
CA THR A 230 31.51 -7.68 2.22
C THR A 230 30.59 -8.29 3.28
N ARG A 231 30.10 -7.48 4.20
CA ARG A 231 29.00 -7.83 5.10
C ARG A 231 27.70 -7.50 4.38
N LYS A 232 26.77 -8.42 4.40
CA LYS A 232 25.42 -8.21 3.85
C LYS A 232 24.39 -8.64 4.86
N VAL A 233 23.47 -7.74 5.20
CA VAL A 233 22.29 -8.06 5.99
C VAL A 233 21.36 -8.92 5.12
N LYS A 234 20.92 -10.04 5.66
CA LYS A 234 20.03 -10.92 4.92
C LYS A 234 18.71 -10.18 4.68
N ALA A 235 18.41 -9.91 3.41
CA ALA A 235 17.04 -9.58 3.07
C ALA A 235 16.16 -10.76 3.48
N GLY A 236 15.07 -10.49 4.19
CA GLY A 236 14.04 -11.50 4.39
C GLY A 236 13.74 -12.14 3.03
N LYS A 237 13.66 -13.45 2.95
CA LYS A 237 13.27 -14.10 1.69
C LYS A 237 11.83 -13.71 1.42
N GLU A 238 11.61 -12.70 0.59
CA GLU A 238 10.30 -12.50 -0.05
C GLU A 238 10.02 -13.69 -0.97
N SER A 239 9.55 -14.77 -0.39
CA SER A 239 9.03 -15.88 -1.18
C SER A 239 7.57 -15.59 -1.48
N LEU A 240 7.19 -15.59 -2.77
CA LEU A 240 5.77 -15.53 -3.13
C LEU A 240 5.00 -16.66 -2.45
N SER A 241 3.77 -16.39 -1.97
CA SER A 241 2.84 -17.41 -1.50
C SER A 241 2.45 -18.38 -2.62
N VAL A 242 1.71 -19.42 -2.32
CA VAL A 242 1.23 -20.37 -3.34
C VAL A 242 0.31 -19.67 -4.32
N SER A 243 -0.63 -18.87 -3.81
CA SER A 243 -1.57 -18.10 -4.63
C SER A 243 -0.87 -17.03 -5.48
N GLU A 244 0.06 -16.26 -4.91
CA GLU A 244 0.85 -15.28 -5.66
C GLU A 244 1.64 -15.94 -6.80
N LYS A 245 2.21 -17.13 -6.60
CA LYS A 245 2.86 -17.91 -7.67
C LYS A 245 1.88 -18.39 -8.72
N LYS A 246 0.68 -18.85 -8.30
CA LYS A 246 -0.38 -19.32 -9.19
C LYS A 246 -0.84 -18.21 -10.14
N TRP A 247 -0.93 -16.96 -9.64
CA TRP A 247 -1.41 -15.80 -10.40
C TRP A 247 -0.33 -15.02 -11.13
N LYS A 248 0.95 -15.28 -10.87
CA LYS A 248 2.05 -14.56 -11.53
C LYS A 248 1.96 -14.66 -13.05
N GLY A 249 1.75 -13.52 -13.70
CA GLY A 249 1.64 -13.40 -15.17
C GLY A 249 0.35 -13.94 -15.77
N LYS A 250 -0.67 -14.23 -14.94
CA LYS A 250 -2.02 -14.58 -15.40
C LYS A 250 -2.91 -13.36 -15.34
N ALA A 251 -3.83 -13.27 -16.29
CA ALA A 251 -4.84 -12.24 -16.32
C ALA A 251 -6.05 -12.65 -15.45
N VAL A 252 -6.58 -11.70 -14.68
CA VAL A 252 -7.84 -11.84 -13.96
C VAL A 252 -8.99 -11.54 -14.90
N ASN A 253 -9.96 -12.44 -14.98
CA ASN A 253 -11.25 -12.20 -15.62
C ASN A 253 -12.34 -12.53 -14.60
N LEU A 254 -12.76 -11.49 -13.88
CA LEU A 254 -13.63 -11.61 -12.71
C LEU A 254 -15.08 -11.31 -13.07
N ALA A 255 -16.01 -12.04 -12.48
CA ALA A 255 -17.43 -11.69 -12.48
C ALA A 255 -17.93 -11.52 -11.04
N TRP A 256 -18.37 -10.30 -10.69
CA TRP A 256 -19.10 -10.11 -9.44
C TRP A 256 -20.46 -10.78 -9.50
N GLU A 257 -20.82 -11.44 -8.41
CA GLU A 257 -22.15 -12.02 -8.18
C GLU A 257 -22.87 -11.22 -7.10
N ALA A 258 -23.87 -10.45 -7.49
CA ALA A 258 -24.64 -9.66 -6.54
C ALA A 258 -25.61 -10.57 -5.76
N VAL A 259 -25.36 -10.74 -4.48
CA VAL A 259 -26.19 -11.51 -3.54
C VAL A 259 -26.86 -10.54 -2.58
N TYR A 260 -28.19 -10.36 -2.70
CA TYR A 260 -28.95 -9.46 -1.83
C TYR A 260 -29.69 -10.21 -0.71
N SER A 261 -30.36 -11.28 -1.04
CA SER A 261 -31.16 -12.07 -0.08
C SER A 261 -31.09 -13.56 -0.32
N ARG A 262 -30.63 -13.97 -1.49
CA ARG A 262 -30.47 -15.37 -1.89
C ARG A 262 -29.30 -15.54 -2.81
N ASN A 263 -28.55 -16.60 -2.59
CA ASN A 263 -27.57 -17.06 -3.56
C ASN A 263 -28.30 -17.57 -4.83
N PRO A 264 -27.67 -17.44 -6.01
CA PRO A 264 -28.26 -17.90 -7.25
C PRO A 264 -28.36 -19.44 -7.27
N ASP A 265 -29.38 -19.96 -7.93
CA ASP A 265 -29.40 -21.36 -8.28
C ASP A 265 -28.33 -21.66 -9.33
N THR A 266 -27.25 -22.30 -8.90
CA THR A 266 -26.10 -22.60 -9.76
C THR A 266 -26.42 -23.52 -10.93
N SER A 267 -27.53 -24.30 -10.86
CA SER A 267 -28.01 -25.14 -11.98
C SER A 267 -28.54 -24.30 -13.14
N SER A 268 -28.99 -23.09 -12.86
CA SER A 268 -29.48 -22.12 -13.86
C SER A 268 -28.38 -21.27 -14.50
N ILE A 269 -27.18 -21.27 -13.93
CA ILE A 269 -26.05 -20.48 -14.45
C ILE A 269 -25.43 -21.20 -15.65
N GLY A 270 -25.53 -20.59 -16.82
CA GLY A 270 -24.91 -21.05 -18.05
C GLY A 270 -23.39 -21.14 -18.01
N SER A 271 -22.79 -21.33 -19.17
CA SER A 271 -21.33 -21.26 -19.33
C SER A 271 -20.85 -19.81 -19.18
N LEU A 272 -19.71 -19.61 -18.51
CA LEU A 272 -19.03 -18.31 -18.34
C LEU A 272 -17.65 -18.35 -19.00
N PRO A 273 -17.56 -18.40 -20.35
CA PRO A 273 -16.29 -18.57 -21.05
C PRO A 273 -15.31 -17.45 -20.71
N GLY A 274 -14.12 -17.85 -20.27
CA GLY A 274 -13.03 -16.93 -19.96
C GLY A 274 -13.05 -16.42 -18.51
N VAL A 275 -14.14 -16.52 -17.78
CA VAL A 275 -14.17 -16.17 -16.34
C VAL A 275 -13.32 -17.17 -15.56
N ASN A 276 -12.40 -16.66 -14.76
CA ASN A 276 -11.52 -17.46 -13.91
C ASN A 276 -11.63 -17.09 -12.43
N VAL A 277 -12.37 -16.03 -12.10
CA VAL A 277 -12.70 -15.61 -10.74
C VAL A 277 -14.15 -15.21 -10.66
N VAL A 278 -14.85 -15.64 -9.61
CA VAL A 278 -16.15 -15.10 -9.21
C VAL A 278 -16.01 -14.44 -7.84
N SER A 279 -16.66 -13.27 -7.68
CA SER A 279 -16.63 -12.52 -6.43
C SER A 279 -18.04 -12.24 -5.95
N PRO A 280 -18.60 -13.12 -5.10
CA PRO A 280 -19.94 -12.92 -4.54
C PRO A 280 -19.93 -11.92 -3.39
N THR A 281 -20.95 -11.05 -3.34
CA THR A 281 -21.15 -10.04 -2.29
C THR A 281 -21.73 -10.69 -1.02
N TRP A 282 -20.93 -11.51 -0.34
CA TRP A 282 -21.39 -12.35 0.74
C TRP A 282 -21.27 -11.76 2.13
N PHE A 283 -20.24 -10.95 2.35
CA PHE A 283 -19.89 -10.50 3.68
C PHE A 283 -20.09 -8.99 3.82
N SER A 284 -20.67 -8.57 4.93
CA SER A 284 -20.84 -7.16 5.25
C SER A 284 -20.58 -6.90 6.73
N ILE A 285 -19.82 -5.87 7.05
CA ILE A 285 -19.67 -5.38 8.43
C ILE A 285 -21.00 -4.78 8.84
N THR A 286 -21.54 -5.20 10.00
CA THR A 286 -22.88 -4.82 10.46
C THR A 286 -22.90 -4.09 11.79
N SER A 287 -21.78 -4.01 12.51
CA SER A 287 -21.66 -3.26 13.75
C SER A 287 -20.29 -2.61 13.92
N GLU A 288 -20.21 -1.61 14.77
CA GLU A 288 -18.94 -0.96 15.15
C GLU A 288 -17.98 -1.91 15.88
N GLU A 289 -18.47 -2.99 16.48
CA GLU A 289 -17.71 -4.05 17.10
C GLU A 289 -17.16 -5.05 16.08
N GLY A 290 -17.43 -4.84 14.78
CA GLY A 290 -16.94 -5.67 13.68
C GLY A 290 -17.66 -7.00 13.55
N GLU A 291 -18.97 -7.06 13.80
CA GLU A 291 -19.76 -8.22 13.41
C GLU A 291 -19.90 -8.26 11.89
N ILE A 292 -19.86 -9.48 11.34
CA ILE A 292 -19.94 -9.72 9.90
C ILE A 292 -21.19 -10.52 9.59
N GLU A 293 -22.04 -10.00 8.73
CA GLU A 293 -23.12 -10.77 8.11
C GLU A 293 -22.51 -11.76 7.13
N ASP A 294 -22.96 -13.02 7.17
CA ASP A 294 -22.46 -14.12 6.36
C ASP A 294 -23.59 -14.70 5.49
N ASN A 295 -23.51 -14.44 4.20
CA ASN A 295 -24.43 -14.94 3.17
C ASN A 295 -23.77 -15.99 2.26
N ALA A 296 -22.62 -16.55 2.63
CA ALA A 296 -21.87 -17.46 1.78
C ALA A 296 -22.59 -18.80 1.57
N ASP A 297 -22.43 -19.35 0.37
CA ASP A 297 -23.02 -20.62 -0.03
C ASP A 297 -21.93 -21.64 -0.44
N PRO A 298 -21.69 -22.68 0.38
CA PRO A 298 -20.73 -23.74 0.02
C PRO A 298 -21.02 -24.43 -1.32
N GLN A 299 -22.30 -24.51 -1.74
CA GLN A 299 -22.64 -25.10 -3.03
C GLN A 299 -22.18 -24.22 -4.20
N TYR A 300 -22.26 -22.92 -4.03
CA TYR A 300 -21.72 -21.97 -5.02
C TYR A 300 -20.18 -22.11 -5.14
N VAL A 301 -19.47 -22.24 -4.03
CA VAL A 301 -18.01 -22.48 -4.03
C VAL A 301 -17.66 -23.77 -4.78
N LEU A 302 -18.31 -24.88 -4.43
CA LEU A 302 -18.12 -26.16 -5.13
C LEU A 302 -18.41 -26.06 -6.63
N TRP A 303 -19.48 -25.35 -7.01
CA TRP A 303 -19.85 -25.13 -8.40
C TRP A 303 -18.76 -24.34 -9.15
N ALA A 304 -18.21 -23.29 -8.54
CA ALA A 304 -17.15 -22.48 -9.12
C ALA A 304 -15.86 -23.29 -9.31
N HIS A 305 -15.42 -23.99 -8.26
CA HIS A 305 -14.21 -24.82 -8.28
C HIS A 305 -14.31 -25.96 -9.31
N HIS A 306 -15.47 -26.63 -9.44
CA HIS A 306 -15.68 -27.65 -10.47
C HIS A 306 -15.56 -27.10 -11.90
N ARG A 307 -15.76 -25.80 -12.09
CA ARG A 307 -15.59 -25.09 -13.37
C ARG A 307 -14.20 -24.46 -13.55
N GLY A 308 -13.31 -24.65 -12.57
CA GLY A 308 -11.94 -24.12 -12.58
C GLY A 308 -11.87 -22.62 -12.30
N MET A 309 -12.91 -22.05 -11.69
CA MET A 309 -12.94 -20.67 -11.24
C MET A 309 -12.57 -20.57 -9.76
N GLU A 310 -11.80 -19.55 -9.39
CA GLU A 310 -11.58 -19.18 -7.99
C GLU A 310 -12.76 -18.37 -7.44
N VAL A 311 -12.92 -18.43 -6.11
CA VAL A 311 -13.93 -17.66 -5.39
C VAL A 311 -13.21 -16.64 -4.48
N TRP A 312 -13.33 -15.35 -4.79
CA TRP A 312 -12.84 -14.26 -3.95
C TRP A 312 -14.04 -13.63 -3.25
N GLY A 313 -14.28 -14.02 -1.98
CA GLY A 313 -15.42 -13.52 -1.21
C GLY A 313 -15.31 -12.01 -0.99
N LEU A 314 -16.38 -11.28 -1.35
CA LEU A 314 -16.41 -9.83 -1.16
C LEU A 314 -16.84 -9.49 0.26
N LEU A 315 -16.08 -8.62 0.92
CA LEU A 315 -16.37 -7.99 2.20
C LEU A 315 -16.63 -6.49 1.99
N SER A 316 -17.84 -6.04 2.31
CA SER A 316 -18.21 -4.62 2.30
C SER A 316 -18.28 -4.03 3.71
N ASN A 317 -18.21 -2.69 3.78
CA ASN A 317 -18.47 -1.93 5.01
C ASN A 317 -19.95 -1.57 5.21
N GLY A 318 -20.87 -2.22 4.48
CA GLY A 318 -22.28 -1.88 4.46
C GLY A 318 -22.59 -0.49 3.89
N PHE A 319 -21.60 0.21 3.34
CA PHE A 319 -21.67 1.58 2.81
C PHE A 319 -22.19 2.59 3.85
N ASP A 320 -21.94 2.32 5.12
CA ASP A 320 -22.30 3.17 6.25
C ASP A 320 -21.04 3.85 6.83
N PRO A 321 -20.90 5.17 6.67
CA PRO A 321 -19.69 5.87 7.10
C PRO A 321 -19.56 5.95 8.63
N ASP A 322 -20.65 6.01 9.39
CA ASP A 322 -20.61 6.04 10.85
C ASP A 322 -20.18 4.68 11.40
N LEU A 323 -20.78 3.61 10.90
CA LEU A 323 -20.40 2.24 11.23
C LEU A 323 -18.92 1.98 10.90
N THR A 324 -18.46 2.38 9.71
CA THR A 324 -17.09 2.21 9.27
C THR A 324 -16.10 2.96 10.18
N SER A 325 -16.45 4.19 10.56
CA SER A 325 -15.65 5.01 11.48
C SER A 325 -15.43 4.30 12.82
N GLY A 326 -16.47 3.69 13.38
CA GLY A 326 -16.39 2.90 14.61
C GLY A 326 -15.60 1.59 14.43
N ALA A 327 -15.98 0.80 13.43
CA ALA A 327 -15.42 -0.55 13.19
C ALA A 327 -13.91 -0.55 12.87
N LEU A 328 -13.38 0.53 12.27
CA LEU A 328 -11.97 0.62 11.91
C LEU A 328 -11.14 1.49 12.87
N SER A 329 -11.71 1.96 13.97
CA SER A 329 -11.11 2.99 14.84
C SER A 329 -9.85 2.55 15.57
N THR A 330 -9.75 1.28 15.98
CA THR A 330 -8.62 0.73 16.74
C THR A 330 -8.08 -0.57 16.14
N TYR A 331 -6.84 -0.90 16.49
CA TYR A 331 -6.22 -2.16 16.07
C TYR A 331 -7.07 -3.37 16.47
N GLU A 332 -7.57 -3.43 17.70
CA GLU A 332 -8.35 -4.57 18.20
C GLU A 332 -9.62 -4.79 17.37
N ARG A 333 -10.32 -3.69 17.01
CA ARG A 333 -11.52 -3.76 16.16
C ARG A 333 -11.17 -4.24 14.77
N ARG A 334 -10.17 -3.64 14.13
CA ARG A 334 -9.70 -4.05 12.80
C ARG A 334 -9.22 -5.50 12.79
N MET A 335 -8.40 -5.90 13.78
CA MET A 335 -7.90 -7.27 13.88
C MET A 335 -9.03 -8.27 14.14
N GLY A 336 -10.04 -7.91 14.93
CA GLY A 336 -11.24 -8.72 15.13
C GLY A 336 -11.99 -9.00 13.81
N ILE A 337 -12.18 -7.99 12.96
CA ILE A 337 -12.78 -8.14 11.63
C ILE A 337 -11.87 -9.01 10.74
N ILE A 338 -10.57 -8.77 10.74
CA ILE A 338 -9.59 -9.53 9.96
C ILE A 338 -9.64 -11.02 10.32
N GLN A 339 -9.58 -11.35 11.60
CA GLN A 339 -9.62 -12.73 12.08
C GLN A 339 -10.93 -13.45 11.69
N LYS A 340 -12.08 -12.77 11.82
CA LYS A 340 -13.37 -13.29 11.38
C LYS A 340 -13.39 -13.53 9.87
N THR A 341 -12.88 -12.57 9.08
CA THR A 341 -12.81 -12.67 7.61
C THR A 341 -11.94 -13.85 7.17
N ILE A 342 -10.77 -14.02 7.78
CA ILE A 342 -9.89 -15.17 7.51
C ILE A 342 -10.54 -16.50 7.92
N ALA A 343 -11.26 -16.52 9.05
CA ALA A 343 -11.98 -17.71 9.49
C ALA A 343 -13.10 -18.11 8.49
N LEU A 344 -13.87 -17.13 8.00
CA LEU A 344 -14.88 -17.34 6.96
C LEU A 344 -14.25 -17.83 5.65
N ALA A 345 -13.13 -17.23 5.23
CA ALA A 345 -12.42 -17.68 4.03
C ALA A 345 -11.98 -19.16 4.14
N LYS A 346 -11.48 -19.57 5.30
CA LYS A 346 -11.13 -20.98 5.57
C LYS A 346 -12.36 -21.88 5.63
N GLN A 347 -13.42 -21.45 6.29
CA GLN A 347 -14.66 -22.22 6.44
C GLN A 347 -15.27 -22.57 5.09
N TYR A 348 -15.22 -21.65 4.13
CA TYR A 348 -15.83 -21.80 2.82
C TYR A 348 -14.83 -22.19 1.72
N ASP A 349 -13.56 -22.46 2.05
CA ASP A 349 -12.51 -22.81 1.07
C ASP A 349 -12.37 -21.75 -0.04
N LEU A 350 -12.34 -20.46 0.36
CA LEU A 350 -12.17 -19.34 -0.56
C LEU A 350 -10.72 -19.23 -1.03
N ASP A 351 -10.51 -18.73 -2.24
CA ASP A 351 -9.20 -18.50 -2.85
C ASP A 351 -8.69 -17.06 -2.65
N GLY A 352 -9.58 -16.14 -2.28
CA GLY A 352 -9.23 -14.73 -2.06
C GLY A 352 -10.31 -13.96 -1.32
N ILE A 353 -9.96 -12.72 -1.01
CA ILE A 353 -10.83 -11.72 -0.38
C ILE A 353 -10.83 -10.50 -1.28
N ASN A 354 -12.02 -10.01 -1.61
CA ASN A 354 -12.23 -8.75 -2.31
C ASN A 354 -12.83 -7.74 -1.32
N ILE A 355 -12.14 -6.64 -1.08
CA ILE A 355 -12.61 -5.58 -0.18
C ILE A 355 -13.33 -4.53 -0.99
N ASP A 356 -14.57 -4.23 -0.61
CA ASP A 356 -15.43 -3.23 -1.24
C ASP A 356 -15.96 -2.25 -0.18
N PHE A 357 -15.08 -1.30 0.20
CA PHE A 357 -15.43 -0.27 1.16
C PHE A 357 -15.74 1.02 0.43
N GLU A 358 -16.99 1.42 0.51
CA GLU A 358 -17.51 2.63 -0.14
C GLU A 358 -18.21 3.53 0.88
N ASN A 359 -18.44 4.80 0.51
CA ASN A 359 -19.12 5.78 1.35
C ASN A 359 -18.45 5.94 2.73
N VAL A 360 -17.16 6.29 2.73
CA VAL A 360 -16.32 6.42 3.93
C VAL A 360 -15.96 7.89 4.16
N TYR A 361 -16.01 8.34 5.41
CA TYR A 361 -15.51 9.69 5.74
C TYR A 361 -14.03 9.84 5.40
N THR A 362 -13.65 10.95 4.77
CA THR A 362 -12.25 11.25 4.42
C THR A 362 -11.30 11.12 5.61
N LYS A 363 -11.75 11.49 6.83
CA LYS A 363 -10.95 11.35 8.07
C LYS A 363 -10.56 9.90 8.39
N ASP A 364 -11.35 8.91 7.93
CA ASP A 364 -11.16 7.48 8.19
C ASP A 364 -10.39 6.76 7.08
N GLY A 365 -9.98 7.46 6.02
CA GLY A 365 -9.21 6.89 4.91
C GLY A 365 -7.88 6.25 5.35
N THR A 366 -7.22 6.83 6.36
CA THR A 366 -6.02 6.24 6.97
C THR A 366 -6.34 4.92 7.69
N ASN A 367 -7.52 4.79 8.30
CA ASN A 367 -7.96 3.56 8.95
C ASN A 367 -8.29 2.47 7.91
N VAL A 368 -8.89 2.84 6.78
CA VAL A 368 -9.11 1.91 5.65
C VAL A 368 -7.77 1.39 5.13
N THR A 369 -6.82 2.27 4.85
CA THR A 369 -5.49 1.88 4.37
C THR A 369 -4.78 0.98 5.39
N GLN A 370 -4.89 1.31 6.68
CA GLN A 370 -4.30 0.52 7.75
C GLN A 370 -4.95 -0.86 7.89
N PHE A 371 -6.27 -0.95 7.77
CA PHE A 371 -6.99 -2.24 7.76
C PHE A 371 -6.47 -3.16 6.64
N ILE A 372 -6.31 -2.65 5.43
CA ILE A 372 -5.76 -3.42 4.30
C ILE A 372 -4.30 -3.84 4.57
N ARG A 373 -3.51 -2.97 5.20
CA ARG A 373 -2.12 -3.25 5.57
C ARG A 373 -2.02 -4.37 6.61
N GLU A 374 -2.90 -4.36 7.60
CA GLU A 374 -2.98 -5.40 8.64
C GLU A 374 -3.56 -6.72 8.11
N LEU A 375 -4.52 -6.67 7.18
CA LEU A 375 -5.11 -7.86 6.55
C LEU A 375 -4.13 -8.60 5.64
N LYS A 376 -3.27 -7.88 4.90
CA LYS A 376 -2.38 -8.46 3.88
C LYS A 376 -1.51 -9.62 4.39
N PRO A 377 -0.76 -9.51 5.51
CA PRO A 377 0.06 -10.61 6.00
C PRO A 377 -0.76 -11.84 6.39
N LEU A 378 -1.96 -11.67 6.99
CA LEU A 378 -2.82 -12.78 7.37
C LEU A 378 -3.45 -13.47 6.15
N ALA A 379 -3.92 -12.69 5.16
CA ALA A 379 -4.40 -13.24 3.90
C ALA A 379 -3.30 -14.07 3.21
N ARG A 380 -2.10 -13.50 3.13
CA ARG A 380 -0.95 -14.17 2.53
C ARG A 380 -0.52 -15.45 3.24
N ALA A 381 -0.52 -15.44 4.58
CA ALA A 381 -0.21 -16.62 5.40
C ALA A 381 -1.22 -17.76 5.20
N ASN A 382 -2.43 -17.44 4.71
CA ASN A 382 -3.51 -18.39 4.40
C ASN A 382 -3.67 -18.63 2.89
N ASP A 383 -2.67 -18.27 2.08
CA ASP A 383 -2.69 -18.42 0.62
C ASP A 383 -3.86 -17.76 -0.10
N LEU A 384 -4.43 -16.70 0.49
CA LEU A 384 -5.53 -15.91 -0.08
C LEU A 384 -4.98 -14.75 -0.92
N ILE A 385 -5.60 -14.52 -2.08
CA ILE A 385 -5.43 -13.30 -2.84
C ILE A 385 -6.19 -12.16 -2.14
N LEU A 386 -5.58 -10.99 -2.04
CA LEU A 386 -6.21 -9.79 -1.50
C LEU A 386 -6.41 -8.76 -2.62
N SER A 387 -7.65 -8.44 -2.93
CA SER A 387 -8.01 -7.37 -3.86
C SER A 387 -8.86 -6.31 -3.17
N ILE A 388 -8.86 -5.12 -3.75
CA ILE A 388 -9.68 -3.99 -3.28
C ILE A 388 -10.38 -3.33 -4.45
N ASP A 389 -11.65 -3.00 -4.26
CA ASP A 389 -12.43 -2.21 -5.18
C ASP A 389 -12.21 -0.72 -4.91
N VAL A 390 -11.98 0.07 -5.95
CA VAL A 390 -11.77 1.51 -5.86
C VAL A 390 -12.59 2.24 -6.90
N THR A 391 -13.18 3.36 -6.50
CA THR A 391 -13.85 4.27 -7.42
C THR A 391 -12.83 5.03 -8.26
N PRO A 392 -13.20 5.56 -9.45
CA PRO A 392 -12.42 6.55 -10.16
C PRO A 392 -12.10 7.77 -9.29
N LYS A 393 -10.95 8.39 -9.52
CA LYS A 393 -10.55 9.60 -8.79
C LYS A 393 -11.49 10.75 -9.06
N SER A 394 -12.07 11.30 -7.99
CA SER A 394 -12.92 12.49 -8.01
C SER A 394 -12.75 13.29 -6.73
N ASP A 395 -13.39 14.47 -6.65
CA ASP A 395 -13.38 15.33 -5.46
C ASP A 395 -14.47 14.92 -4.42
N SER A 396 -15.12 13.78 -4.62
CA SER A 396 -16.11 13.27 -3.67
C SER A 396 -15.45 12.83 -2.38
N GLU A 397 -15.75 13.52 -1.27
CA GLU A 397 -15.20 13.24 0.05
C GLU A 397 -15.57 11.85 0.56
N LEU A 398 -16.79 11.36 0.24
CA LEU A 398 -17.30 10.07 0.73
C LEU A 398 -17.01 8.89 -0.22
N TRP A 399 -16.78 9.17 -1.52
CA TRP A 399 -16.67 8.11 -2.52
C TRP A 399 -15.27 7.96 -3.13
N SER A 400 -14.37 8.94 -2.94
CA SER A 400 -13.08 8.92 -3.63
C SER A 400 -11.89 9.40 -2.80
N VAL A 401 -12.05 10.50 -2.05
CA VAL A 401 -10.91 11.17 -1.40
C VAL A 401 -10.32 10.33 -0.25
N PHE A 402 -11.11 9.49 0.39
CA PHE A 402 -10.64 8.60 1.46
C PHE A 402 -9.68 7.49 0.97
N LEU A 403 -9.66 7.18 -0.33
CA LEU A 403 -8.84 6.11 -0.91
C LEU A 403 -7.42 6.58 -1.21
N ASP A 404 -6.45 6.16 -0.42
CA ASP A 404 -5.02 6.25 -0.74
C ASP A 404 -4.63 5.14 -1.73
N ARG A 405 -4.90 5.36 -3.01
CA ARG A 405 -4.66 4.37 -4.06
C ARG A 405 -3.20 4.02 -4.23
N ALA A 406 -2.29 4.96 -3.96
CA ALA A 406 -0.85 4.72 -4.04
C ALA A 406 -0.40 3.67 -3.00
N SER A 407 -0.81 3.83 -1.74
CA SER A 407 -0.53 2.86 -0.67
C SER A 407 -1.27 1.55 -0.89
N LEU A 408 -2.57 1.59 -1.22
CA LEU A 408 -3.39 0.41 -1.49
C LEU A 408 -2.83 -0.43 -2.64
N GLY A 409 -2.35 0.21 -3.72
CA GLY A 409 -1.71 -0.47 -4.85
C GLY A 409 -0.39 -1.16 -4.51
N LYS A 410 0.36 -0.65 -3.52
CA LYS A 410 1.57 -1.32 -2.99
C LYS A 410 1.21 -2.57 -2.17
N ILE A 411 0.15 -2.50 -1.37
CA ILE A 411 -0.23 -3.52 -0.39
C ILE A 411 -0.95 -4.69 -1.05
N THR A 412 -1.99 -4.44 -1.85
CA THR A 412 -2.87 -5.46 -2.42
C THR A 412 -2.24 -6.21 -3.59
N ASP A 413 -2.79 -7.37 -3.93
CA ASP A 413 -2.38 -8.12 -5.12
C ASP A 413 -3.03 -7.53 -6.37
N TYR A 414 -4.30 -7.14 -6.27
CA TYR A 414 -5.05 -6.48 -7.33
C TYR A 414 -5.88 -5.31 -6.81
N MET A 415 -6.08 -4.33 -7.67
CA MET A 415 -6.97 -3.19 -7.45
C MET A 415 -8.01 -3.16 -8.57
N MET A 416 -9.27 -3.34 -8.20
CA MET A 416 -10.39 -3.31 -9.14
C MET A 416 -10.87 -1.88 -9.30
N VAL A 417 -10.73 -1.31 -10.49
CA VAL A 417 -11.19 0.06 -10.77
C VAL A 417 -12.63 -0.01 -11.22
N MET A 418 -13.56 0.42 -10.39
CA MET A 418 -15.00 0.49 -10.69
C MET A 418 -15.28 1.60 -11.72
N ALA A 419 -14.83 1.41 -12.96
CA ALA A 419 -14.93 2.41 -14.03
C ALA A 419 -16.34 2.44 -14.64
N TYR A 420 -17.34 2.67 -13.80
CA TYR A 420 -18.75 2.82 -14.14
C TYR A 420 -19.43 3.84 -13.21
N ASP A 421 -20.71 4.13 -13.47
CA ASP A 421 -21.47 5.23 -12.88
C ASP A 421 -20.90 6.62 -13.19
N GLU A 422 -20.34 6.82 -14.42
CA GLU A 422 -20.03 8.15 -14.96
C GLU A 422 -21.27 9.06 -14.81
N HIS A 423 -22.44 8.54 -15.19
CA HIS A 423 -23.74 9.08 -14.86
C HIS A 423 -24.49 8.08 -13.97
N TRP A 424 -24.56 8.38 -12.67
CA TRP A 424 -25.15 7.50 -11.65
C TRP A 424 -26.68 7.63 -11.59
N ALA A 425 -27.33 6.83 -10.74
CA ALA A 425 -28.78 6.68 -10.69
C ALA A 425 -29.57 7.99 -10.58
N SER A 426 -29.07 8.95 -9.81
CA SER A 426 -29.66 10.27 -9.58
C SER A 426 -28.89 11.40 -10.25
N SER A 427 -28.12 11.11 -11.29
CA SER A 427 -27.44 12.14 -12.06
C SER A 427 -28.42 13.17 -12.59
N PRO A 428 -28.10 14.48 -12.51
CA PRO A 428 -28.96 15.54 -13.02
C PRO A 428 -29.06 15.56 -14.55
N GLU A 429 -28.18 14.85 -15.23
CA GLU A 429 -28.10 14.74 -16.68
C GLU A 429 -28.12 13.29 -17.11
N ALA A 430 -28.83 13.01 -18.22
CA ALA A 430 -28.82 11.71 -18.85
C ALA A 430 -27.49 11.48 -19.58
N GLY A 431 -26.88 10.31 -19.42
CA GLY A 431 -25.60 10.00 -20.06
C GLY A 431 -25.20 8.54 -19.99
N SER A 432 -24.04 8.23 -20.54
CA SER A 432 -23.43 6.91 -20.47
C SER A 432 -23.08 6.52 -19.04
N VAL A 433 -23.26 5.25 -18.69
CA VAL A 433 -22.76 4.69 -17.43
C VAL A 433 -21.23 4.64 -17.41
N ALA A 434 -20.59 4.45 -18.57
CA ALA A 434 -19.14 4.37 -18.70
C ALA A 434 -18.71 4.65 -20.16
N SER A 435 -18.58 5.90 -20.55
CA SER A 435 -18.03 6.22 -21.88
C SER A 435 -16.55 5.82 -21.95
N LEU A 436 -16.06 5.43 -23.12
CA LEU A 436 -14.67 4.98 -23.26
C LEU A 436 -13.63 6.04 -22.88
N PRO A 437 -13.77 7.33 -23.24
CA PRO A 437 -12.83 8.37 -22.83
C PRO A 437 -12.78 8.58 -21.32
N TRP A 438 -13.94 8.53 -20.65
CA TRP A 438 -14.00 8.65 -19.19
C TRP A 438 -13.39 7.42 -18.51
N THR A 439 -13.69 6.21 -18.99
CA THR A 439 -13.10 4.96 -18.52
C THR A 439 -11.56 4.99 -18.64
N GLU A 440 -11.04 5.41 -19.81
CA GLU A 440 -9.59 5.53 -20.04
C GLU A 440 -8.96 6.54 -19.09
N THR A 441 -9.57 7.71 -18.93
CA THR A 441 -9.08 8.77 -18.03
C THR A 441 -9.06 8.27 -16.58
N SER A 442 -10.10 7.57 -16.15
CA SER A 442 -10.21 7.02 -14.78
C SER A 442 -9.05 6.07 -14.46
N VAL A 443 -8.72 5.17 -15.37
CA VAL A 443 -7.62 4.21 -15.16
C VAL A 443 -6.25 4.90 -15.25
N ARG A 444 -6.04 5.77 -16.27
CA ARG A 444 -4.76 6.47 -16.44
C ARG A 444 -4.40 7.33 -15.25
N ARG A 445 -5.36 8.01 -14.64
CA ARG A 445 -5.11 8.81 -13.43
C ARG A 445 -4.54 7.96 -12.29
N ILE A 446 -5.02 6.75 -12.09
CA ILE A 446 -4.48 5.83 -11.06
C ILE A 446 -3.05 5.38 -11.42
N ILE A 447 -2.78 5.11 -12.70
CA ILE A 447 -1.44 4.74 -13.17
C ILE A 447 -0.47 5.93 -13.01
N ASP A 448 -0.85 7.09 -13.55
CA ASP A 448 0.07 8.21 -13.73
C ASP A 448 0.24 9.06 -12.45
N GLU A 449 -0.83 9.22 -11.66
CA GLU A 449 -0.82 10.07 -10.44
C GLU A 449 -0.48 9.26 -9.18
N ASP A 450 -0.99 8.01 -9.06
CA ASP A 450 -0.80 7.18 -7.87
C ASP A 450 0.34 6.14 -8.04
N GLY A 451 0.86 6.00 -9.27
CA GLY A 451 1.98 5.09 -9.57
C GLY A 451 1.63 3.61 -9.41
N VAL A 452 0.35 3.24 -9.49
CA VAL A 452 -0.07 1.83 -9.37
C VAL A 452 0.31 1.09 -10.65
N PRO A 453 1.07 -0.03 -10.57
CA PRO A 453 1.48 -0.79 -11.73
C PRO A 453 0.27 -1.31 -12.52
N PRO A 454 0.23 -1.13 -13.86
CA PRO A 454 -0.90 -1.56 -14.69
C PRO A 454 -1.26 -3.04 -14.52
N GLU A 455 -0.28 -3.91 -14.31
CA GLU A 455 -0.47 -5.34 -14.10
C GLU A 455 -1.21 -5.69 -12.80
N LYS A 456 -1.35 -4.75 -11.88
CA LYS A 456 -2.18 -4.89 -10.67
C LYS A 456 -3.60 -4.37 -10.85
N LEU A 457 -3.85 -3.57 -11.88
CA LEU A 457 -5.16 -2.98 -12.11
C LEU A 457 -6.08 -3.92 -12.89
N VAL A 458 -7.30 -4.07 -12.41
CA VAL A 458 -8.38 -4.81 -13.08
C VAL A 458 -9.47 -3.80 -13.47
N LEU A 459 -9.78 -3.71 -14.75
CA LEU A 459 -10.80 -2.78 -15.23
C LEU A 459 -12.20 -3.31 -14.90
N GLY A 460 -12.92 -2.63 -14.04
CA GLY A 460 -14.35 -2.85 -13.80
C GLY A 460 -15.19 -2.36 -14.98
N ILE A 461 -15.99 -3.24 -15.56
CA ILE A 461 -16.82 -3.01 -16.73
C ILE A 461 -18.28 -3.22 -16.35
N PRO A 462 -19.20 -2.27 -16.61
CA PRO A 462 -20.61 -2.48 -16.36
C PRO A 462 -21.23 -3.42 -17.41
N LEU A 463 -22.12 -4.32 -16.98
CA LEU A 463 -23.02 -5.09 -17.84
C LEU A 463 -24.46 -4.57 -17.76
N TYR A 464 -24.64 -3.43 -17.14
CA TYR A 464 -25.92 -2.71 -17.07
C TYR A 464 -25.81 -1.36 -17.76
N THR A 465 -26.95 -0.88 -18.17
CA THR A 465 -27.14 0.49 -18.65
C THR A 465 -28.30 1.13 -17.91
N ARG A 466 -28.60 2.39 -18.24
CA ARG A 466 -29.75 3.11 -17.71
C ARG A 466 -30.70 3.54 -18.82
N VAL A 467 -32.00 3.27 -18.59
CA VAL A 467 -33.06 3.93 -19.35
C VAL A 467 -33.33 5.27 -18.65
N TRP A 468 -32.88 6.32 -19.27
CA TRP A 468 -33.11 7.68 -18.81
C TRP A 468 -34.45 8.19 -19.25
N SER A 469 -35.13 8.94 -18.40
CA SER A 469 -36.39 9.63 -18.66
C SER A 469 -36.21 11.11 -18.40
N GLU A 470 -36.59 11.95 -19.34
CA GLU A 470 -36.55 13.41 -19.22
C GLU A 470 -37.98 13.97 -19.29
N GLU A 471 -38.54 14.30 -18.13
CA GLU A 471 -39.91 14.83 -18.03
C GLU A 471 -39.90 16.34 -17.85
N GLU A 472 -40.59 17.07 -18.73
CA GLU A 472 -40.84 18.49 -18.53
C GLU A 472 -41.95 18.70 -17.49
N LYS A 473 -41.61 19.31 -16.34
CA LYS A 473 -42.55 19.67 -15.30
C LYS A 473 -42.34 21.10 -14.86
N ASN A 474 -43.37 21.94 -15.03
CA ASN A 474 -43.37 23.37 -14.63
C ASN A 474 -42.21 24.19 -15.25
N GLY A 475 -41.78 23.85 -16.45
CA GLY A 475 -40.67 24.52 -17.15
C GLY A 475 -39.27 24.08 -16.71
N GLU A 476 -39.15 23.00 -15.94
CA GLU A 476 -37.90 22.36 -15.55
C GLU A 476 -37.88 20.92 -16.07
N THR A 477 -36.73 20.49 -16.59
CA THR A 477 -36.52 19.10 -17.01
C THR A 477 -36.14 18.26 -15.81
N LYS A 478 -36.99 17.31 -15.46
CA LYS A 478 -36.69 16.32 -14.41
C LYS A 478 -36.10 15.07 -15.03
N VAL A 479 -34.86 14.75 -14.68
CA VAL A 479 -34.17 13.53 -15.12
C VAL A 479 -34.36 12.44 -14.08
N SER A 480 -34.65 11.22 -14.55
CA SER A 480 -34.69 10.00 -13.74
C SER A 480 -34.18 8.82 -14.55
N SER A 481 -33.75 7.76 -13.87
CA SER A 481 -33.21 6.59 -14.57
C SER A 481 -33.62 5.26 -13.92
N LYS A 482 -33.59 4.19 -14.73
CA LYS A 482 -33.75 2.82 -14.28
C LYS A 482 -32.61 1.97 -14.87
N ALA A 483 -31.85 1.29 -14.00
CA ALA A 483 -30.84 0.34 -14.44
C ALA A 483 -31.49 -0.91 -15.03
N ILE A 484 -30.94 -1.39 -16.14
CA ILE A 484 -31.36 -2.61 -16.85
C ILE A 484 -30.13 -3.36 -17.35
N GLY A 485 -30.21 -4.71 -17.41
CA GLY A 485 -29.17 -5.54 -18.01
C GLY A 485 -29.19 -5.55 -19.54
N MET A 486 -28.20 -6.17 -20.12
CA MET A 486 -27.98 -6.22 -21.58
C MET A 486 -29.15 -6.90 -22.33
N GLU A 487 -29.72 -7.99 -21.77
CA GLU A 487 -30.85 -8.67 -22.38
C GLU A 487 -32.11 -7.79 -22.40
N SER A 488 -32.42 -7.14 -21.26
CA SER A 488 -33.56 -6.22 -21.20
C SER A 488 -33.40 -5.02 -22.12
N ALA A 489 -32.19 -4.52 -22.30
CA ALA A 489 -31.91 -3.46 -23.29
C ALA A 489 -32.18 -3.96 -24.74
N ALA A 490 -31.78 -5.19 -25.06
CA ALA A 490 -32.04 -5.79 -26.37
C ALA A 490 -33.55 -6.04 -26.62
N GLU A 491 -34.31 -6.40 -25.58
CA GLU A 491 -35.77 -6.53 -25.63
C GLU A 491 -36.44 -5.19 -25.96
N ILE A 492 -36.05 -4.08 -25.30
CA ILE A 492 -36.55 -2.72 -25.61
C ILE A 492 -36.27 -2.36 -27.06
N LEU A 493 -35.05 -2.62 -27.59
CA LEU A 493 -34.72 -2.37 -28.99
C LEU A 493 -35.65 -3.10 -29.95
N LYS A 494 -35.97 -4.35 -29.62
CA LYS A 494 -36.86 -5.18 -30.46
C LYS A 494 -38.31 -4.71 -30.37
N GLU A 495 -38.83 -4.44 -29.18
CA GLU A 495 -40.20 -4.04 -28.93
C GLU A 495 -40.52 -2.72 -29.61
N HIS A 496 -39.68 -1.72 -29.44
CA HIS A 496 -39.84 -0.40 -30.06
C HIS A 496 -39.25 -0.30 -31.48
N LYS A 497 -38.70 -1.41 -32.04
CA LYS A 497 -38.07 -1.47 -33.39
C LYS A 497 -36.98 -0.40 -33.57
N LEU A 498 -36.22 -0.14 -32.53
CA LEU A 498 -35.18 0.88 -32.52
C LEU A 498 -33.97 0.44 -33.33
N LYS A 499 -33.30 1.41 -33.98
CA LYS A 499 -32.04 1.22 -34.69
C LYS A 499 -30.96 2.01 -33.95
N PRO A 500 -30.04 1.35 -33.27
CA PRO A 500 -28.97 2.03 -32.58
C PRO A 500 -28.08 2.84 -33.51
N GLN A 501 -27.69 4.04 -33.06
CA GLN A 501 -26.66 4.85 -33.67
C GLN A 501 -25.36 4.64 -32.89
N PHE A 502 -24.27 4.32 -33.60
CA PHE A 502 -22.96 4.23 -32.94
C PHE A 502 -22.39 5.63 -32.71
N LEU A 503 -22.03 5.90 -31.47
CA LEU A 503 -21.37 7.13 -31.04
C LEU A 503 -19.85 6.88 -30.98
N GLU A 504 -19.13 7.45 -31.93
CA GLU A 504 -17.68 7.22 -32.09
C GLU A 504 -16.85 7.68 -30.89
N LYS A 505 -17.25 8.75 -30.22
CA LYS A 505 -16.53 9.29 -29.07
C LYS A 505 -16.70 8.38 -27.85
N GLU A 506 -17.91 8.00 -27.52
CA GLU A 506 -18.27 7.15 -26.40
C GLU A 506 -17.92 5.68 -26.65
N GLN A 507 -17.75 5.29 -27.92
CA GLN A 507 -17.58 3.91 -28.39
C GLN A 507 -18.74 3.01 -27.97
N GLN A 508 -19.96 3.54 -28.01
CA GLN A 508 -21.19 2.88 -27.61
C GLN A 508 -22.29 3.06 -28.65
N ASN A 509 -23.21 2.10 -28.73
CA ASN A 509 -24.46 2.26 -29.40
C ASN A 509 -25.43 3.07 -28.53
N TYR A 510 -26.22 3.95 -29.17
CA TYR A 510 -27.17 4.85 -28.52
C TYR A 510 -28.52 4.77 -29.18
N VAL A 511 -29.59 4.87 -28.41
CA VAL A 511 -30.96 5.03 -28.89
C VAL A 511 -31.70 6.10 -28.11
N GLU A 512 -32.64 6.74 -28.79
CA GLU A 512 -33.60 7.66 -28.25
C GLU A 512 -34.98 7.29 -28.76
N TYR A 513 -35.98 7.30 -27.92
CA TYR A 513 -37.37 7.00 -28.26
C TYR A 513 -38.33 7.70 -27.29
N GLU A 514 -39.61 7.64 -27.56
CA GLU A 514 -40.66 8.18 -26.71
C GLU A 514 -41.54 7.04 -26.20
N GLU A 515 -41.83 7.06 -24.92
CA GLU A 515 -42.73 6.12 -24.24
C GLU A 515 -43.69 6.91 -23.36
N ASP A 516 -44.99 6.77 -23.58
CA ASP A 516 -46.06 7.48 -22.85
C ASP A 516 -45.87 9.01 -22.86
N GLY A 517 -45.38 9.59 -23.96
CA GLY A 517 -45.10 11.00 -24.09
C GLY A 517 -43.85 11.51 -23.37
N VAL A 518 -43.00 10.59 -22.86
CA VAL A 518 -41.77 10.91 -22.16
C VAL A 518 -40.56 10.48 -23.01
N PRO A 519 -39.63 11.38 -23.32
CA PRO A 519 -38.38 11.04 -23.99
C PRO A 519 -37.55 10.06 -23.16
N LYS A 520 -37.06 9.00 -23.82
CA LYS A 520 -36.18 7.98 -23.26
C LYS A 520 -34.84 7.97 -24.00
N LYS A 521 -33.75 7.80 -23.29
CA LYS A 521 -32.40 7.70 -23.82
C LYS A 521 -31.66 6.52 -23.22
N ILE A 522 -30.92 5.77 -24.05
CA ILE A 522 -30.12 4.63 -23.59
C ILE A 522 -28.76 4.64 -24.30
N TRP A 523 -27.67 4.68 -23.56
CA TRP A 523 -26.33 4.33 -24.03
C TRP A 523 -26.13 2.84 -23.74
N LEU A 524 -26.09 2.03 -24.79
CA LEU A 524 -26.14 0.58 -24.67
C LEU A 524 -24.82 -0.01 -24.20
N GLU A 525 -24.89 -0.90 -23.23
CA GLU A 525 -23.85 -1.87 -23.00
C GLU A 525 -24.11 -3.11 -23.83
N ASP A 526 -23.23 -3.34 -24.79
CA ASP A 526 -23.36 -4.42 -25.77
C ASP A 526 -21.97 -4.94 -26.21
N LYS A 527 -21.97 -5.80 -27.20
CA LYS A 527 -20.74 -6.37 -27.76
C LYS A 527 -19.74 -5.33 -28.26
N SER A 528 -20.20 -4.17 -28.73
CA SER A 528 -19.33 -3.09 -29.25
C SER A 528 -18.62 -2.38 -28.14
N SER A 529 -19.36 -1.95 -27.11
CA SER A 529 -18.82 -1.29 -25.93
C SER A 529 -17.86 -2.19 -25.14
N LEU A 530 -18.23 -3.47 -24.94
CA LEU A 530 -17.37 -4.44 -24.26
C LEU A 530 -16.05 -4.66 -25.02
N LYS A 531 -16.08 -4.79 -26.36
CA LYS A 531 -14.86 -4.90 -27.18
C LYS A 531 -13.95 -3.70 -27.05
N ALA A 532 -14.52 -2.48 -27.01
CA ALA A 532 -13.74 -1.27 -26.86
C ALA A 532 -13.01 -1.25 -25.50
N ARG A 533 -13.67 -1.62 -24.39
CA ARG A 533 -13.08 -1.67 -23.06
C ARG A 533 -12.06 -2.79 -22.88
N VAL A 534 -12.33 -3.98 -23.44
CA VAL A 534 -11.34 -5.06 -23.47
C VAL A 534 -10.07 -4.65 -24.21
N LYS A 535 -10.20 -3.98 -25.37
CA LYS A 535 -9.06 -3.43 -26.12
C LYS A 535 -8.31 -2.36 -25.32
N LEU A 536 -9.03 -1.49 -24.62
CA LEU A 536 -8.43 -0.48 -23.75
C LEU A 536 -7.59 -1.16 -22.66
N ALA A 537 -8.16 -2.12 -21.93
CA ALA A 537 -7.45 -2.86 -20.88
C ALA A 537 -6.20 -3.57 -21.42
N GLN A 538 -6.28 -4.17 -22.61
CA GLN A 538 -5.12 -4.78 -23.30
C GLN A 538 -4.06 -3.74 -23.69
N SER A 539 -4.48 -2.58 -24.22
CA SER A 539 -3.55 -1.51 -24.64
C SER A 539 -2.80 -0.88 -23.48
N LEU A 540 -3.44 -0.80 -22.31
CA LEU A 540 -2.86 -0.33 -21.07
C LEU A 540 -2.11 -1.42 -20.31
N GLN A 541 -2.08 -2.65 -20.79
CA GLN A 541 -1.43 -3.81 -20.19
C GLN A 541 -1.94 -4.08 -18.76
N LEU A 542 -3.24 -3.91 -18.54
CA LEU A 542 -3.84 -4.13 -17.23
C LEU A 542 -3.76 -5.61 -16.80
N GLY A 543 -3.79 -5.84 -15.50
CA GLY A 543 -3.80 -7.18 -14.89
C GLY A 543 -5.07 -7.97 -15.15
N GLY A 544 -6.18 -7.30 -15.54
CA GLY A 544 -7.42 -8.00 -15.76
C GLY A 544 -8.60 -7.13 -16.18
N VAL A 545 -9.75 -7.80 -16.29
CA VAL A 545 -11.07 -7.18 -16.40
C VAL A 545 -12.00 -7.81 -15.38
N GLY A 546 -12.92 -7.02 -14.81
CA GLY A 546 -13.99 -7.48 -13.92
C GLY A 546 -15.33 -6.94 -14.40
N VAL A 547 -16.43 -7.68 -14.23
CA VAL A 547 -17.73 -7.23 -14.72
C VAL A 547 -18.77 -7.12 -13.61
N TRP A 548 -19.42 -5.95 -13.51
CA TRP A 548 -20.54 -5.69 -12.62
C TRP A 548 -21.84 -5.74 -13.38
N ASN A 549 -22.72 -6.70 -13.14
CA ASN A 549 -22.50 -7.96 -12.48
C ASN A 549 -23.03 -9.11 -13.38
N ARG A 550 -22.77 -10.36 -13.01
CA ARG A 550 -23.15 -11.54 -13.80
C ARG A 550 -24.62 -11.54 -14.21
N ASN A 551 -25.52 -11.10 -13.33
CA ASN A 551 -26.97 -11.13 -13.59
C ASN A 551 -27.42 -10.15 -14.70
N PHE A 552 -26.61 -9.17 -15.04
CA PHE A 552 -26.90 -8.22 -16.12
C PHE A 552 -26.37 -8.65 -17.49
N ALA A 553 -25.57 -9.73 -17.54
CA ALA A 553 -24.92 -10.18 -18.75
C ALA A 553 -25.90 -10.78 -19.75
N SER A 554 -25.70 -10.48 -21.03
CA SER A 554 -26.19 -11.32 -22.11
C SER A 554 -25.22 -12.48 -22.37
N ASN A 555 -25.69 -13.55 -23.01
CA ASN A 555 -24.86 -14.73 -23.28
C ASN A 555 -23.62 -14.43 -24.12
N ASP A 556 -23.68 -13.47 -25.02
CA ASP A 556 -22.59 -13.08 -25.93
C ASP A 556 -21.56 -12.14 -25.28
N ALA A 557 -21.84 -11.59 -24.11
CA ALA A 557 -20.88 -10.79 -23.33
C ALA A 557 -19.63 -11.62 -22.99
N TRP A 558 -19.82 -12.87 -22.57
CA TRP A 558 -18.74 -13.78 -22.19
C TRP A 558 -17.79 -14.10 -23.34
N ASP A 559 -18.31 -14.17 -24.58
CA ASP A 559 -17.51 -14.36 -25.78
C ASP A 559 -16.57 -13.17 -26.08
N VAL A 560 -16.93 -11.98 -25.67
CA VAL A 560 -16.05 -10.80 -25.76
C VAL A 560 -15.03 -10.82 -24.63
N LEU A 561 -15.50 -11.02 -23.40
CA LEU A 561 -14.64 -10.96 -22.20
C LEU A 561 -13.53 -12.00 -22.23
N LYS A 562 -13.79 -13.22 -22.72
CA LYS A 562 -12.74 -14.26 -22.88
C LYS A 562 -11.58 -13.83 -23.79
N THR A 563 -11.77 -12.82 -24.66
CA THR A 563 -10.71 -12.34 -25.56
C THR A 563 -9.60 -11.59 -24.82
N PHE A 564 -9.83 -11.17 -23.57
CA PHE A 564 -8.78 -10.59 -22.76
C PHE A 564 -7.69 -11.62 -22.41
N ASN A 565 -8.06 -12.87 -22.16
CA ASN A 565 -7.15 -13.95 -21.81
C ASN A 565 -6.49 -14.65 -23.01
N ALA A 566 -6.84 -14.27 -24.22
CA ALA A 566 -6.38 -14.92 -25.46
C ALA A 566 -5.06 -14.31 -25.98
N LYS A 567 -4.00 -14.26 -25.14
CA LYS A 567 -2.63 -13.94 -25.60
C LYS A 567 -1.83 -15.19 -25.83
#